data_e4fb7d7e9e3ee96ec00e52b2caed9e55
#
_entry.id   e4fb7d7e9e3ee96ec00e52b2caed9e55
#
_cell.length_a   1.000
_cell.length_b   1.000
_cell.length_c   1.000
_cell.angle_alpha   90.00
_cell.angle_beta   90.00
_cell.angle_gamma   90.00
#
_symmetry.space_group_name_H-M   'P 1'
#
loop_
_entity.id
_entity.type
_entity.pdbx_description
1 polymer ?
#
loop_
_entity_poly.entity_id
_entity_poly.type
_entity_poly.pdbx_seq_one_letter_code
_entity_poly.pdbx_strand_id
1 'polypeptide(L)'
;MSLISFIADAGEKLLGTATATPTPPAGGVAPDVAQLNAAAGAAIAKYVASQNLSAQNLNITYDGASKTVTVTGIAPDQATKEKIVLCCGNVHSVAKVNDQLTVAQNPAAASTLYEVKAGDSLSKIAKSVYGDANAYPRIFDANKPMLTDPNKIYPGQQLRIPPQA
;
A
#
# COMPACT_ATOMS: atom_id res chain seq x y z
N MET A 1 -1.67 18.10 6.88
CA MET A 1 -0.73 17.35 7.74
C MET A 1 0.65 17.44 7.12
N SER A 2 1.68 17.69 7.92
CA SER A 2 3.06 17.88 7.45
C SER A 2 3.67 16.55 7.03
N LEU A 3 4.56 16.58 6.03
CA LEU A 3 5.36 15.41 5.61
C LEU A 3 6.14 14.79 6.78
N ILE A 4 6.49 15.60 7.78
CA ILE A 4 7.17 15.20 9.02
C ILE A 4 6.27 14.29 9.86
N SER A 5 4.96 14.57 9.95
CA SER A 5 4.03 13.69 10.69
C SER A 5 3.78 12.36 9.97
N PHE A 6 3.88 12.33 8.64
CA PHE A 6 3.81 11.08 7.89
C PHE A 6 5.02 10.16 8.14
N ILE A 7 6.23 10.73 8.19
CA ILE A 7 7.45 9.96 8.49
C ILE A 7 7.43 9.46 9.93
N ALA A 8 6.93 10.26 10.87
CA ALA A 8 6.74 9.86 12.25
C ALA A 8 5.70 8.73 12.38
N ASP A 9 4.53 8.86 11.72
CA ASP A 9 3.43 7.90 11.79
C ASP A 9 3.76 6.58 11.07
N ALA A 10 4.45 6.64 9.92
CA ALA A 10 4.96 5.46 9.23
C ALA A 10 6.12 4.79 10.02
N GLY A 11 6.99 5.58 10.65
CA GLY A 11 8.05 5.11 11.52
C GLY A 11 7.53 4.49 12.81
N GLU A 12 6.48 5.06 13.40
CA GLU A 12 5.85 4.57 14.62
C GLU A 12 5.16 3.21 14.41
N LYS A 13 4.51 3.01 13.28
CA LYS A 13 3.90 1.71 12.91
C LYS A 13 4.92 0.65 12.49
N LEU A 14 6.09 1.06 11.98
CA LEU A 14 7.15 0.16 11.51
C LEU A 14 8.18 -0.20 12.59
N LEU A 15 8.38 0.66 13.60
CA LEU A 15 9.47 0.53 14.57
C LEU A 15 9.02 0.22 16.00
N GLY A 16 7.73 0.05 16.28
CA GLY A 16 7.21 -0.27 17.62
C GLY A 16 7.73 0.71 18.68
N THR A 17 6.89 1.67 19.08
CA THR A 17 7.02 2.52 20.26
C THR A 17 8.44 2.81 20.76
N ALA A 18 9.16 3.67 20.09
CA ALA A 18 10.26 4.40 20.70
C ALA A 18 9.76 5.82 20.99
N THR A 19 9.34 6.07 22.24
CA THR A 19 9.07 7.39 22.77
C THR A 19 10.35 8.20 22.80
N ALA A 20 10.62 8.92 21.72
CA ALA A 20 11.59 10.00 21.73
C ALA A 20 11.00 11.14 20.89
N THR A 21 10.43 12.11 21.57
CA THR A 21 10.16 13.43 21.00
C THR A 21 11.49 14.00 20.52
N PRO A 22 11.76 14.17 19.20
CA PRO A 22 12.94 14.88 18.79
C PRO A 22 12.74 16.36 19.10
N THR A 23 13.43 16.86 20.08
CA THR A 23 13.62 18.30 20.30
C THR A 23 14.33 18.85 19.06
N PRO A 24 13.76 19.81 18.31
CA PRO A 24 14.46 20.38 17.15
C PRO A 24 15.74 21.06 17.63
N PRO A 25 16.92 20.78 17.05
CA PRO A 25 18.11 21.53 17.32
C PRO A 25 17.90 22.96 16.85
N ALA A 26 18.10 23.92 17.75
CA ALA A 26 18.10 25.32 17.40
C ALA A 26 19.23 25.58 16.39
N GLY A 27 18.89 25.92 15.13
CA GLY A 27 19.83 26.24 14.07
C GLY A 27 19.85 25.25 12.87
N GLY A 28 18.92 24.30 12.78
CA GLY A 28 18.86 23.34 11.68
C GLY A 28 18.34 23.96 10.38
N VAL A 29 19.09 23.81 9.30
CA VAL A 29 18.63 23.96 7.92
C VAL A 29 17.38 23.09 7.75
N ALA A 30 16.29 23.65 7.19
CA ALA A 30 15.08 22.89 6.89
C ALA A 30 15.47 21.62 6.06
N PRO A 31 14.99 20.43 6.42
CA PRO A 31 15.37 19.23 5.72
C PRO A 31 15.00 19.36 4.24
N ASP A 32 15.93 19.01 3.36
CA ASP A 32 15.73 19.06 1.91
C ASP A 32 14.53 18.18 1.53
N VAL A 33 13.59 18.73 0.78
CA VAL A 33 12.39 18.01 0.30
C VAL A 33 12.78 16.72 -0.41
N ALA A 34 13.91 16.70 -1.13
CA ALA A 34 14.42 15.50 -1.79
C ALA A 34 14.80 14.42 -0.77
N GLN A 35 15.42 14.78 0.35
CA GLN A 35 15.75 13.83 1.41
C GLN A 35 14.49 13.27 2.10
N LEU A 36 13.50 14.12 2.33
CA LEU A 36 12.22 13.69 2.90
C LEU A 36 11.48 12.72 1.97
N ASN A 37 11.46 13.01 0.68
CA ASN A 37 10.85 12.14 -0.32
C ASN A 37 11.58 10.79 -0.41
N ALA A 38 12.91 10.81 -0.40
CA ALA A 38 13.72 9.58 -0.40
C ALA A 38 13.48 8.73 0.86
N ALA A 39 13.41 9.36 2.03
CA ALA A 39 13.12 8.66 3.28
C ALA A 39 11.71 8.05 3.28
N ALA A 40 10.72 8.76 2.78
CA ALA A 40 9.35 8.27 2.63
C ALA A 40 9.28 7.07 1.65
N GLY A 41 9.93 7.16 0.49
CA GLY A 41 10.03 6.07 -0.47
C GLY A 41 10.68 4.82 0.14
N ALA A 42 11.76 4.99 0.89
CA ALA A 42 12.44 3.91 1.59
C ALA A 42 11.56 3.26 2.68
N ALA A 43 10.77 4.05 3.41
CA ALA A 43 9.84 3.55 4.43
C ALA A 43 8.72 2.71 3.77
N ILE A 44 8.17 3.16 2.65
CA ILE A 44 7.17 2.41 1.88
C ILE A 44 7.77 1.10 1.36
N ALA A 45 9.00 1.12 0.84
CA ALA A 45 9.68 -0.09 0.39
C ALA A 45 9.88 -1.12 1.52
N LYS A 46 10.26 -0.67 2.72
CA LYS A 46 10.35 -1.52 3.91
C LYS A 46 8.99 -2.11 4.29
N TYR A 47 7.93 -1.31 4.22
CA TYR A 47 6.57 -1.80 4.48
C TYR A 47 6.17 -2.90 3.49
N VAL A 48 6.39 -2.71 2.19
CA VAL A 48 6.14 -3.73 1.15
C VAL A 48 6.93 -5.00 1.45
N ALA A 49 8.23 -4.88 1.79
CA ALA A 49 9.06 -6.02 2.14
C ALA A 49 8.57 -6.76 3.41
N SER A 50 8.06 -6.04 4.41
CA SER A 50 7.50 -6.65 5.64
C SER A 50 6.24 -7.49 5.38
N GLN A 51 5.58 -7.28 4.25
CA GLN A 51 4.43 -8.08 3.78
C GLN A 51 4.88 -9.32 2.98
N ASN A 52 6.17 -9.66 2.98
CA ASN A 52 6.77 -10.73 2.17
C ASN A 52 6.49 -10.56 0.65
N LEU A 53 6.34 -9.33 0.21
CA LEU A 53 6.17 -8.99 -1.20
C LEU A 53 7.51 -8.53 -1.76
N SER A 54 7.94 -9.13 -2.85
CA SER A 54 9.19 -8.80 -3.52
C SER A 54 9.05 -8.77 -5.03
N ALA A 55 9.83 -7.94 -5.68
CA ALA A 55 9.99 -7.88 -7.12
C ALA A 55 11.47 -7.69 -7.45
N GLN A 56 11.91 -8.17 -8.61
CA GLN A 56 13.29 -7.96 -9.05
C GLN A 56 13.46 -6.47 -9.38
N ASN A 57 14.57 -5.89 -8.92
CA ASN A 57 14.88 -4.46 -9.10
C ASN A 57 13.75 -3.53 -8.60
N LEU A 58 13.07 -3.94 -7.52
CA LEU A 58 11.99 -3.13 -6.93
C LEU A 58 12.56 -1.79 -6.47
N ASN A 59 12.05 -0.73 -7.04
CA ASN A 59 12.35 0.64 -6.64
C ASN A 59 11.04 1.40 -6.39
N ILE A 60 10.96 2.04 -5.23
CA ILE A 60 9.79 2.80 -4.78
C ILE A 60 10.24 4.21 -4.45
N THR A 61 9.67 5.17 -5.13
CA THR A 61 9.92 6.60 -4.91
C THR A 61 8.62 7.29 -4.52
N TYR A 62 8.74 8.32 -3.69
CA TYR A 62 7.61 9.13 -3.24
C TYR A 62 7.85 10.60 -3.57
N ASP A 63 6.85 11.24 -4.14
CA ASP A 63 6.79 12.68 -4.34
C ASP A 63 5.75 13.28 -3.40
N GLY A 64 6.21 14.01 -2.39
CA GLY A 64 5.37 14.63 -1.38
C GLY A 64 4.51 15.79 -1.90
N ALA A 65 4.93 16.46 -2.99
CA ALA A 65 4.17 17.56 -3.57
C ALA A 65 2.90 17.06 -4.26
N SER A 66 3.01 15.99 -5.05
CA SER A 66 1.88 15.34 -5.74
C SER A 66 1.25 14.20 -4.93
N LYS A 67 1.83 13.82 -3.78
CA LYS A 67 1.46 12.65 -2.97
C LYS A 67 1.40 11.36 -3.80
N THR A 68 2.32 11.23 -4.74
CA THR A 68 2.39 10.12 -5.69
C THR A 68 3.54 9.18 -5.33
N VAL A 69 3.23 7.89 -5.26
CA VAL A 69 4.24 6.83 -5.21
C VAL A 69 4.46 6.29 -6.62
N THR A 70 5.71 6.23 -7.06
CA THR A 70 6.07 5.53 -8.30
C THR A 70 6.75 4.22 -7.94
N VAL A 71 6.27 3.12 -8.51
CA VAL A 71 6.78 1.77 -8.28
C VAL A 71 7.28 1.18 -9.58
N THR A 72 8.54 0.76 -9.62
CA THR A 72 9.18 0.12 -10.78
C THR A 72 9.79 -1.22 -10.37
N GLY A 73 9.95 -2.13 -11.31
CA GLY A 73 10.56 -3.44 -11.10
C GLY A 73 9.85 -4.55 -11.87
N ILE A 74 10.23 -5.80 -11.60
CA ILE A 74 9.67 -6.98 -12.26
C ILE A 74 9.07 -7.88 -11.18
N ALA A 75 7.76 -7.95 -11.10
CA ALA A 75 7.05 -8.85 -10.19
C ALA A 75 7.08 -10.29 -10.74
N PRO A 76 7.15 -11.31 -9.88
CA PRO A 76 7.14 -12.71 -10.33
C PRO A 76 5.83 -13.09 -11.02
N ASP A 77 4.72 -12.55 -10.59
CA ASP A 77 3.37 -12.81 -11.09
C ASP A 77 2.46 -11.58 -10.95
N GLN A 78 1.31 -11.63 -11.63
CA GLN A 78 0.32 -10.55 -11.62
C GLN A 78 -0.25 -10.27 -10.21
N ALA A 79 -0.45 -11.32 -9.41
CA ALA A 79 -1.00 -11.16 -8.05
C ALA A 79 -0.02 -10.42 -7.14
N THR A 80 1.28 -10.72 -7.23
CA THR A 80 2.34 -10.03 -6.48
C THR A 80 2.45 -8.57 -6.92
N LYS A 81 2.44 -8.30 -8.25
CA LYS A 81 2.39 -6.94 -8.78
C LYS A 81 1.25 -6.14 -8.16
N GLU A 82 0.03 -6.65 -8.26
CA GLU A 82 -1.17 -5.97 -7.76
C GLU A 82 -1.13 -5.77 -6.24
N LYS A 83 -0.59 -6.72 -5.48
CA LYS A 83 -0.41 -6.59 -4.02
C LYS A 83 0.61 -5.51 -3.65
N ILE A 84 1.71 -5.37 -4.41
CA ILE A 84 2.69 -4.30 -4.19
C ILE A 84 2.04 -2.94 -4.43
N VAL A 85 1.32 -2.77 -5.54
CA VAL A 85 0.59 -1.53 -5.86
C VAL A 85 -0.43 -1.21 -4.76
N LEU A 86 -1.16 -2.23 -4.29
CA LEU A 86 -2.15 -2.08 -3.23
C LEU A 86 -1.52 -1.66 -1.89
N CYS A 87 -0.38 -2.27 -1.52
CA CYS A 87 0.39 -1.87 -0.35
C CYS A 87 0.77 -0.39 -0.39
N CYS A 88 1.27 0.07 -1.54
CA CYS A 88 1.66 1.47 -1.72
C CYS A 88 0.45 2.40 -1.65
N GLY A 89 -0.68 2.01 -2.24
CA GLY A 89 -1.90 2.82 -2.26
C GLY A 89 -2.61 2.94 -0.90
N ASN A 90 -2.43 1.95 -0.03
CA ASN A 90 -3.01 1.97 1.33
C ASN A 90 -2.11 2.67 2.37
N VAL A 91 -0.97 3.22 1.95
CA VAL A 91 -0.16 4.05 2.85
C VAL A 91 -0.84 5.41 3.05
N HIS A 92 -1.01 5.79 4.33
CA HIS A 92 -1.57 7.10 4.67
C HIS A 92 -0.76 8.21 3.99
N SER A 93 -1.41 9.21 3.45
CA SER A 93 -0.82 10.34 2.69
C SER A 93 -0.43 10.03 1.24
N VAL A 94 -0.62 8.82 0.74
CA VAL A 94 -0.52 8.52 -0.69
C VAL A 94 -1.87 8.79 -1.35
N ALA A 95 -1.88 9.66 -2.35
CA ALA A 95 -3.08 9.97 -3.12
C ALA A 95 -3.13 9.19 -4.44
N LYS A 96 -1.96 8.82 -4.96
CA LYS A 96 -1.85 8.14 -6.26
C LYS A 96 -0.67 7.18 -6.28
N VAL A 97 -0.85 6.03 -6.92
CA VAL A 97 0.24 5.11 -7.26
C VAL A 97 0.45 5.10 -8.77
N ASN A 98 1.67 5.40 -9.20
CA ASN A 98 2.11 5.28 -10.58
C ASN A 98 2.78 3.90 -10.74
N ASP A 99 2.02 2.93 -11.23
CA ASP A 99 2.45 1.55 -11.40
C ASP A 99 3.23 1.40 -12.72
N GLN A 100 4.51 1.18 -12.61
CA GLN A 100 5.44 0.85 -13.72
C GLN A 100 6.06 -0.54 -13.52
N LEU A 101 5.44 -1.42 -12.72
CA LEU A 101 5.87 -2.80 -12.58
C LEU A 101 5.54 -3.60 -13.83
N THR A 102 6.48 -4.42 -14.24
CA THR A 102 6.26 -5.48 -15.24
C THR A 102 6.09 -6.83 -14.54
N VAL A 103 5.64 -7.85 -15.26
CA VAL A 103 5.43 -9.20 -14.72
C VAL A 103 6.33 -10.17 -15.48
N ALA A 104 7.07 -11.01 -14.74
CA ALA A 104 8.00 -11.99 -15.32
C ALA A 104 7.28 -13.16 -16.03
N GLN A 105 6.08 -13.52 -15.55
CA GLN A 105 5.26 -14.60 -16.14
C GLN A 105 4.10 -14.00 -16.93
N ASN A 106 3.52 -14.81 -17.82
CA ASN A 106 2.36 -14.42 -18.63
C ASN A 106 1.25 -13.87 -17.71
N PRO A 107 0.75 -12.64 -17.93
CA PRO A 107 -0.18 -12.02 -17.01
C PRO A 107 -1.48 -12.83 -16.92
N ALA A 108 -1.76 -13.38 -15.75
CA ALA A 108 -3.10 -13.86 -15.42
C ALA A 108 -4.10 -12.70 -15.52
N ALA A 109 -5.39 -13.00 -15.66
CA ALA A 109 -6.42 -11.97 -15.72
C ALA A 109 -6.24 -10.97 -14.55
N ALA A 110 -6.16 -9.69 -14.90
CA ALA A 110 -5.95 -8.62 -13.93
C ALA A 110 -7.14 -8.54 -12.96
N SER A 111 -6.85 -8.33 -11.69
CA SER A 111 -7.89 -8.07 -10.69
C SER A 111 -8.38 -6.64 -10.78
N THR A 112 -9.60 -6.40 -10.35
CA THR A 112 -10.13 -5.05 -10.19
C THR A 112 -9.76 -4.51 -8.81
N LEU A 113 -9.43 -3.21 -8.71
CA LEU A 113 -9.28 -2.53 -7.43
C LEU A 113 -10.64 -1.96 -7.02
N TYR A 114 -11.00 -2.17 -5.75
CA TYR A 114 -12.22 -1.68 -5.14
C TYR A 114 -11.89 -0.81 -3.93
N GLU A 115 -12.41 0.40 -3.90
CA GLU A 115 -12.30 1.28 -2.74
C GLU A 115 -13.45 1.02 -1.78
N VAL A 116 -13.13 0.67 -0.55
CA VAL A 116 -14.10 0.40 0.52
C VAL A 116 -14.85 1.68 0.88
N LYS A 117 -16.17 1.61 0.90
CA LYS A 117 -17.07 2.69 1.29
C LYS A 117 -17.54 2.53 2.72
N ALA A 118 -18.03 3.61 3.31
CA ALA A 118 -18.63 3.56 4.65
C ALA A 118 -19.80 2.56 4.70
N GLY A 119 -19.75 1.63 5.65
CA GLY A 119 -20.76 0.59 5.82
C GLY A 119 -20.57 -0.66 4.95
N ASP A 120 -19.46 -0.76 4.20
CA ASP A 120 -19.11 -1.98 3.48
C ASP A 120 -18.62 -3.09 4.42
N SER A 121 -18.80 -4.32 3.94
CA SER A 121 -18.16 -5.52 4.48
C SER A 121 -17.72 -6.39 3.32
N LEU A 122 -16.75 -7.28 3.54
CA LEU A 122 -16.29 -8.18 2.48
C LEU A 122 -17.42 -9.00 1.86
N SER A 123 -18.42 -9.40 2.66
CA SER A 123 -19.60 -10.12 2.17
C SER A 123 -20.49 -9.26 1.29
N LYS A 124 -20.69 -7.98 1.63
CA LYS A 124 -21.44 -7.03 0.78
C LYS A 124 -20.72 -6.78 -0.54
N ILE A 125 -19.40 -6.58 -0.46
CA ILE A 125 -18.56 -6.40 -1.65
C ILE A 125 -18.61 -7.65 -2.52
N ALA A 126 -18.44 -8.85 -1.95
CA ALA A 126 -18.54 -10.12 -2.67
C ALA A 126 -19.91 -10.30 -3.36
N LYS A 127 -20.99 -9.97 -2.67
CA LYS A 127 -22.34 -10.00 -3.25
C LYS A 127 -22.48 -9.05 -4.42
N SER A 128 -21.90 -7.84 -4.31
CA SER A 128 -21.95 -6.82 -5.39
C SER A 128 -21.14 -7.24 -6.61
N VAL A 129 -19.94 -7.81 -6.43
CA VAL A 129 -19.01 -8.08 -7.54
C VAL A 129 -19.11 -9.50 -8.10
N TYR A 130 -19.51 -10.47 -7.26
CA TYR A 130 -19.63 -11.88 -7.64
C TYR A 130 -21.07 -12.41 -7.65
N GLY A 131 -22.02 -11.62 -7.11
CA GLY A 131 -23.41 -12.08 -6.93
C GLY A 131 -23.61 -12.99 -5.72
N ASP A 132 -22.54 -13.36 -5.01
CA ASP A 132 -22.57 -14.28 -3.85
C ASP A 132 -21.82 -13.68 -2.67
N ALA A 133 -22.53 -13.46 -1.55
CA ALA A 133 -21.94 -12.97 -0.31
C ALA A 133 -20.97 -13.97 0.32
N ASN A 134 -21.15 -15.27 0.09
CA ASN A 134 -20.28 -16.31 0.63
C ASN A 134 -18.94 -16.41 -0.09
N ALA A 135 -18.78 -15.73 -1.24
CA ALA A 135 -17.52 -15.66 -1.96
C ALA A 135 -16.50 -14.67 -1.35
N TYR A 136 -16.82 -14.04 -0.21
CA TYR A 136 -15.92 -13.10 0.48
C TYR A 136 -14.54 -13.68 0.85
N PRO A 137 -14.35 -14.99 1.13
CA PRO A 137 -13.02 -15.53 1.40
C PRO A 137 -12.05 -15.35 0.24
N ARG A 138 -12.52 -15.34 -1.01
CA ARG A 138 -11.69 -15.07 -2.20
C ARG A 138 -11.11 -13.67 -2.16
N ILE A 139 -11.91 -12.68 -1.76
CA ILE A 139 -11.46 -11.29 -1.59
C ILE A 139 -10.47 -11.24 -0.43
N PHE A 140 -10.78 -11.87 0.69
CA PHE A 140 -9.90 -11.91 1.87
C PHE A 140 -8.52 -12.49 1.52
N ASP A 141 -8.49 -13.67 0.92
CA ASP A 141 -7.23 -14.36 0.56
C ASP A 141 -6.41 -13.59 -0.48
N ALA A 142 -7.08 -12.94 -1.43
CA ALA A 142 -6.41 -12.11 -2.42
C ALA A 142 -5.74 -10.87 -1.81
N ASN A 143 -6.17 -10.43 -0.64
CA ASN A 143 -5.65 -9.25 0.06
C ASN A 143 -4.71 -9.60 1.22
N LYS A 144 -4.42 -10.87 1.45
CA LYS A 144 -3.35 -11.29 2.37
C LYS A 144 -1.98 -10.97 1.78
N PRO A 145 -0.98 -10.64 2.61
CA PRO A 145 -1.00 -10.53 4.07
C PRO A 145 -1.46 -9.17 4.62
N MET A 146 -1.77 -8.19 3.77
CA MET A 146 -2.18 -6.85 4.20
C MET A 146 -3.47 -6.86 5.01
N LEU A 147 -4.43 -7.68 4.60
CA LEU A 147 -5.67 -7.91 5.33
C LEU A 147 -5.52 -9.16 6.19
N THR A 148 -5.45 -8.97 7.51
CA THR A 148 -5.28 -10.05 8.49
C THR A 148 -6.58 -10.54 9.10
N ASP A 149 -7.65 -9.74 9.00
CA ASP A 149 -8.97 -10.04 9.55
C ASP A 149 -10.04 -9.54 8.58
N PRO A 150 -10.99 -10.40 8.14
CA PRO A 150 -12.02 -10.02 7.18
C PRO A 150 -12.98 -8.93 7.68
N ASN A 151 -13.03 -8.70 9.00
CA ASN A 151 -13.88 -7.69 9.60
C ASN A 151 -13.16 -6.34 9.81
N LYS A 152 -11.85 -6.28 9.53
CA LYS A 152 -11.03 -5.09 9.73
C LYS A 152 -10.74 -4.36 8.43
N ILE A 153 -11.79 -4.03 7.70
CA ILE A 153 -11.73 -3.12 6.55
C ILE A 153 -12.22 -1.74 6.96
N TYR A 154 -11.70 -0.69 6.33
CA TYR A 154 -12.04 0.70 6.64
C TYR A 154 -12.34 1.49 5.36
N PRO A 155 -13.19 2.53 5.44
CA PRO A 155 -13.48 3.38 4.30
C PRO A 155 -12.21 4.02 3.71
N GLY A 156 -12.10 4.03 2.38
CA GLY A 156 -10.91 4.51 1.66
C GLY A 156 -9.82 3.46 1.47
N GLN A 157 -9.95 2.28 2.08
CA GLN A 157 -9.03 1.17 1.84
C GLN A 157 -9.23 0.62 0.43
N GLN A 158 -8.13 0.40 -0.28
CA GLN A 158 -8.15 -0.27 -1.57
C GLN A 158 -8.06 -1.79 -1.36
N LEU A 159 -8.94 -2.53 -2.01
CA LEU A 159 -8.96 -3.99 -2.01
C LEU A 159 -8.77 -4.54 -3.42
N ARG A 160 -8.02 -5.63 -3.51
CA ARG A 160 -7.87 -6.42 -4.72
C ARG A 160 -9.07 -7.38 -4.86
N ILE A 161 -9.77 -7.30 -5.97
CA ILE A 161 -10.90 -8.17 -6.31
C ILE A 161 -10.46 -9.09 -7.45
N PRO A 162 -10.13 -10.36 -7.19
CA PRO A 162 -9.77 -11.30 -8.24
C PRO A 162 -10.95 -11.57 -9.18
N PRO A 163 -10.70 -11.84 -10.48
CA PRO A 163 -11.77 -12.17 -11.42
C PRO A 163 -12.49 -13.45 -10.98
N GLN A 164 -13.75 -13.58 -11.40
CA GLN A 164 -14.45 -14.87 -11.31
C GLN A 164 -13.74 -15.89 -12.22
N ALA A 165 -13.38 -17.02 -11.66
CA ALA A 165 -12.86 -18.16 -12.42
C ALA A 165 -14.01 -18.89 -13.08
#